data_fc09b35b889398f10d6c6d3fc18a81a1
#
_entry.id   fc09b35b889398f10d6c6d3fc18a81a1
#
_cell.length_a   1.000
_cell.length_b   1.000
_cell.length_c   1.000
_cell.angle_alpha   90.00
_cell.angle_beta   90.00
_cell.angle_gamma   90.00
#
_symmetry.space_group_name_H-M   'P 1'
#
loop_
_entity.id
_entity.type
_entity.pdbx_description
1 polymer ?
#
loop_
_entity_poly.entity_id
_entity_poly.type
_entity_poly.pdbx_seq_one_letter_code
_entity_poly.pdbx_strand_id
1 'polypeptide(L)'
;MLVCTLGDLLLDVIVRLDSPLNAGDDVTATTALSAGGQAANVAAWSSALGADARVVAKSGGDAAGELVRGELRGRGVDVCGPEGDRTGVVVSLVQPGGDRTMASDRGASPELQRDELDDTWFVCDALHLSGYSLMREPIVGAATAAASAARAHGVTVSADLSSWTHIRLFGETMRAALNRVAPDVVFGNEREWETLGHFKVPTVVVKRGPRGISVNSIDYEAVPVDVVDTTGAGDALAAGFLVGGPQLALETAARCITQVGAMP
;
A
#
# COMPACT_ATOMS: atom_id res chain seq x y z
N MET A 1 8.89 12.05 13.32
CA MET A 1 7.95 10.93 13.61
C MET A 1 8.36 9.73 12.81
N LEU A 2 8.14 8.52 13.33
CA LEU A 2 8.39 7.26 12.63
C LEU A 2 7.05 6.64 12.19
N VAL A 3 6.87 6.47 10.88
CA VAL A 3 5.75 5.71 10.29
C VAL A 3 6.24 4.31 9.96
N CYS A 4 5.65 3.31 10.60
CA CYS A 4 5.90 1.90 10.29
C CYS A 4 4.77 1.36 9.40
N THR A 5 5.09 0.57 8.39
CA THR A 5 4.11 -0.09 7.53
C THR A 5 4.31 -1.60 7.54
N LEU A 6 3.24 -2.38 7.43
CA LEU A 6 3.34 -3.84 7.26
C LEU A 6 2.51 -4.29 6.05
N GLY A 7 3.16 -5.03 5.16
CA GLY A 7 2.49 -5.59 3.98
C GLY A 7 3.45 -5.95 2.86
N ASP A 8 3.00 -5.76 1.63
CA ASP A 8 3.75 -6.19 0.45
C ASP A 8 4.94 -5.29 0.14
N LEU A 9 6.06 -5.93 -0.19
CA LEU A 9 7.21 -5.38 -0.87
C LEU A 9 7.43 -6.22 -2.14
N LEU A 10 7.20 -5.63 -3.29
CA LEU A 10 7.12 -6.31 -4.59
C LEU A 10 8.01 -5.59 -5.61
N LEU A 11 8.30 -6.28 -6.71
CA LEU A 11 8.87 -5.65 -7.91
C LEU A 11 7.74 -5.25 -8.85
N ASP A 12 7.61 -3.95 -9.13
CA ASP A 12 6.71 -3.44 -10.16
C ASP A 12 7.44 -3.40 -11.51
N VAL A 13 6.85 -4.08 -12.50
CA VAL A 13 7.29 -4.06 -13.91
C VAL A 13 6.25 -3.28 -14.70
N ILE A 14 6.56 -2.06 -15.07
CA ILE A 14 5.68 -1.20 -15.87
C ILE A 14 6.03 -1.40 -17.34
N VAL A 15 5.06 -1.84 -18.14
CA VAL A 15 5.20 -2.09 -19.58
C VAL A 15 4.26 -1.13 -20.33
N ARG A 16 4.82 -0.13 -20.99
CA ARG A 16 4.08 0.79 -21.85
C ARG A 16 4.11 0.29 -23.27
N LEU A 17 2.96 -0.06 -23.78
CA LEU A 17 2.79 -0.62 -25.11
C LEU A 17 2.69 0.51 -26.15
N ASP A 18 3.40 0.39 -27.28
CA ASP A 18 3.28 1.33 -28.41
C ASP A 18 2.01 1.06 -29.23
N SER A 19 1.47 -0.15 -29.17
CA SER A 19 0.21 -0.55 -29.81
C SER A 19 -0.55 -1.57 -28.95
N PRO A 20 -1.86 -1.82 -29.20
CA PRO A 20 -2.62 -2.84 -28.50
C PRO A 20 -2.00 -4.24 -28.64
N LEU A 21 -2.06 -5.03 -27.57
CA LEU A 21 -1.64 -6.45 -27.60
C LEU A 21 -2.53 -7.25 -28.56
N ASN A 22 -1.89 -8.00 -29.46
CA ASN A 22 -2.54 -8.98 -30.31
C ASN A 22 -2.05 -10.39 -29.94
N ALA A 23 -2.96 -11.32 -29.82
CA ALA A 23 -2.62 -12.70 -29.51
C ALA A 23 -1.70 -13.31 -30.59
N GLY A 24 -0.53 -13.80 -30.15
CA GLY A 24 0.41 -14.49 -31.04
C GLY A 24 1.35 -13.56 -31.85
N ASP A 25 1.40 -12.26 -31.49
CA ASP A 25 2.25 -11.27 -32.15
C ASP A 25 3.15 -10.53 -31.14
N ASP A 26 4.22 -9.89 -31.64
CA ASP A 26 5.14 -9.08 -30.87
C ASP A 26 4.70 -7.61 -30.87
N VAL A 27 4.82 -6.96 -29.72
CA VAL A 27 4.52 -5.53 -29.57
C VAL A 27 5.73 -4.82 -28.97
N THR A 28 6.13 -3.73 -29.60
CA THR A 28 7.16 -2.84 -29.04
C THR A 28 6.63 -2.15 -27.78
N ALA A 29 7.49 -2.04 -26.77
CA ALA A 29 7.14 -1.44 -25.50
C ALA A 29 8.34 -0.75 -24.85
N THR A 30 8.06 0.22 -23.99
CA THR A 30 9.03 0.77 -23.05
C THR A 30 8.77 0.15 -21.66
N THR A 31 9.83 -0.31 -21.00
CA THR A 31 9.71 -0.95 -19.69
C THR A 31 10.45 -0.16 -18.61
N ALA A 32 9.90 -0.18 -17.39
CA ALA A 32 10.54 0.33 -16.19
C ALA A 32 10.36 -0.66 -15.03
N LEU A 33 11.35 -0.70 -14.14
CA LEU A 33 11.32 -1.48 -12.91
C LEU A 33 11.36 -0.53 -11.73
N SER A 34 10.58 -0.82 -10.69
CA SER A 34 10.65 -0.09 -9.43
C SER A 34 10.25 -0.99 -8.26
N ALA A 35 10.64 -0.61 -7.06
CA ALA A 35 10.01 -1.16 -5.89
C ALA A 35 8.51 -0.81 -5.88
N GLY A 36 7.69 -1.68 -5.34
CA GLY A 36 6.24 -1.52 -5.26
C GLY A 36 5.66 -2.32 -4.10
N GLY A 37 4.34 -2.38 -4.08
CA GLY A 37 3.57 -2.94 -2.97
C GLY A 37 3.04 -1.85 -2.04
N GLN A 38 1.80 -2.01 -1.58
CA GLN A 38 1.09 -0.95 -0.86
C GLN A 38 1.86 -0.45 0.37
N ALA A 39 2.39 -1.37 1.20
CA ALA A 39 3.14 -1.00 2.40
C ALA A 39 4.45 -0.26 2.06
N ALA A 40 5.15 -0.72 1.03
CA ALA A 40 6.37 -0.09 0.53
C ALA A 40 6.10 1.33 -0.01
N ASN A 41 5.02 1.51 -0.76
CA ASN A 41 4.61 2.81 -1.29
C ASN A 41 4.32 3.81 -0.15
N VAL A 42 3.53 3.41 0.86
CA VAL A 42 3.22 4.28 2.01
C VAL A 42 4.48 4.66 2.77
N ALA A 43 5.41 3.71 2.99
CA ALA A 43 6.69 4.00 3.64
C ALA A 43 7.55 4.98 2.83
N ALA A 44 7.68 4.77 1.51
CA ALA A 44 8.45 5.65 0.64
C ALA A 44 7.88 7.08 0.61
N TRP A 45 6.55 7.23 0.50
CA TRP A 45 5.90 8.53 0.56
C TRP A 45 6.05 9.19 1.93
N SER A 46 5.97 8.43 3.04
CA SER A 46 6.22 8.97 4.39
C SER A 46 7.64 9.53 4.52
N SER A 47 8.64 8.81 3.99
CA SER A 47 10.03 9.28 3.95
C SER A 47 10.18 10.54 3.09
N ALA A 48 9.56 10.59 1.91
CA ALA A 48 9.60 11.76 1.03
C ALA A 48 8.92 13.01 1.61
N LEU A 49 8.05 12.83 2.61
CA LEU A 49 7.42 13.90 3.39
C LEU A 49 8.26 14.32 4.62
N GLY A 50 9.44 13.72 4.82
CA GLY A 50 10.34 14.05 5.91
C GLY A 50 10.08 13.32 7.24
N ALA A 51 9.23 12.30 7.24
CA ALA A 51 9.11 11.38 8.36
C ALA A 51 10.19 10.29 8.28
N ASP A 52 10.61 9.75 9.42
CA ASP A 52 11.30 8.47 9.43
C ASP A 52 10.30 7.39 8.98
N ALA A 53 10.74 6.45 8.18
CA ALA A 53 9.85 5.43 7.63
C ALA A 53 10.45 4.04 7.74
N ARG A 54 9.61 3.07 8.09
CA ARG A 54 9.96 1.64 8.15
C ARG A 54 8.93 0.81 7.43
N VAL A 55 9.38 -0.15 6.64
CA VAL A 55 8.51 -1.20 6.10
C VAL A 55 8.88 -2.55 6.69
N VAL A 56 7.87 -3.28 7.17
CA VAL A 56 7.99 -4.68 7.60
C VAL A 56 7.32 -5.55 6.55
N ALA A 57 8.13 -6.33 5.84
CA ALA A 57 7.68 -7.15 4.72
C ALA A 57 8.53 -8.41 4.58
N LYS A 58 7.94 -9.46 4.00
CA LYS A 58 8.68 -10.62 3.54
C LYS A 58 8.89 -10.52 2.03
N SER A 59 10.13 -10.51 1.58
CA SER A 59 10.51 -10.50 0.16
C SER A 59 11.47 -11.66 -0.12
N GLY A 60 11.68 -12.01 -1.38
CA GLY A 60 12.61 -13.09 -1.72
C GLY A 60 14.06 -12.74 -1.43
N GLY A 61 14.88 -13.78 -1.17
CA GLY A 61 16.35 -13.71 -1.18
C GLY A 61 16.94 -13.74 -2.59
N ASP A 62 16.21 -13.23 -3.58
CA ASP A 62 16.54 -13.22 -5.00
C ASP A 62 16.96 -11.82 -5.49
N ALA A 63 17.41 -11.72 -6.74
CA ALA A 63 17.86 -10.45 -7.33
C ALA A 63 16.76 -9.37 -7.34
N ALA A 64 15.49 -9.76 -7.49
CA ALA A 64 14.36 -8.83 -7.40
C ALA A 64 14.21 -8.29 -5.98
N GLY A 65 14.37 -9.15 -4.96
CA GLY A 65 14.34 -8.73 -3.55
C GLY A 65 15.49 -7.79 -3.19
N GLU A 66 16.70 -8.06 -3.68
CA GLU A 66 17.84 -7.16 -3.51
C GLU A 66 17.56 -5.79 -4.11
N LEU A 67 17.00 -5.76 -5.34
CA LEU A 67 16.67 -4.52 -6.05
C LEU A 67 15.65 -3.69 -5.24
N VAL A 68 14.51 -4.29 -4.86
CA VAL A 68 13.44 -3.53 -4.20
C VAL A 68 13.83 -3.07 -2.80
N ARG A 69 14.57 -3.89 -2.03
CA ARG A 69 15.11 -3.47 -0.73
C ARG A 69 16.15 -2.36 -0.87
N GLY A 70 17.03 -2.47 -1.89
CA GLY A 70 18.04 -1.46 -2.18
C GLY A 70 17.42 -0.12 -2.58
N GLU A 71 16.38 -0.14 -3.41
CA GLU A 71 15.67 1.06 -3.82
C GLU A 71 14.99 1.77 -2.62
N LEU A 72 14.29 1.02 -1.76
CA LEU A 72 13.65 1.60 -0.57
C LEU A 72 14.66 2.18 0.41
N ARG A 73 15.78 1.48 0.66
CA ARG A 73 16.87 2.02 1.49
C ARG A 73 17.45 3.30 0.89
N GLY A 74 17.62 3.35 -0.43
CA GLY A 74 18.05 4.56 -1.16
C GLY A 74 17.07 5.73 -1.01
N ARG A 75 15.79 5.46 -0.74
CA ARG A 75 14.75 6.44 -0.43
C ARG A 75 14.65 6.78 1.08
N GLY A 76 15.57 6.28 1.90
CA GLY A 76 15.57 6.54 3.34
C GLY A 76 14.59 5.70 4.16
N VAL A 77 14.08 4.59 3.59
CA VAL A 77 13.18 3.66 4.30
C VAL A 77 14.00 2.57 4.98
N ASP A 78 13.77 2.35 6.27
CA ASP A 78 14.27 1.19 7.01
C ASP A 78 13.46 -0.06 6.59
N VAL A 79 14.14 -1.05 6.00
CA VAL A 79 13.49 -2.27 5.48
C VAL A 79 13.77 -3.42 6.42
N CYS A 80 12.73 -3.87 7.09
CA CYS A 80 12.72 -4.97 8.06
C CYS A 80 11.92 -6.16 7.55
N GLY A 81 12.23 -7.33 8.07
CA GLY A 81 11.51 -8.58 7.78
C GLY A 81 12.41 -9.67 7.22
N PRO A 82 11.88 -10.91 7.20
CA PRO A 82 12.63 -12.09 6.74
C PRO A 82 12.70 -12.15 5.21
N GLU A 83 13.66 -12.93 4.74
CA GLU A 83 13.71 -13.37 3.35
C GLU A 83 12.89 -14.65 3.16
N GLY A 84 12.12 -14.70 2.08
CA GLY A 84 11.38 -15.88 1.62
C GLY A 84 11.99 -16.45 0.35
N ASP A 85 11.25 -17.36 -0.29
CA ASP A 85 11.74 -18.09 -1.46
C ASP A 85 11.92 -17.17 -2.68
N ARG A 86 10.90 -16.35 -3.01
CA ARG A 86 10.95 -15.44 -4.16
C ARG A 86 10.19 -14.13 -3.92
N THR A 87 10.68 -13.07 -4.52
CA THR A 87 10.02 -11.77 -4.50
C THR A 87 8.78 -11.78 -5.38
N GLY A 88 7.70 -11.17 -4.92
CA GLY A 88 6.51 -10.98 -5.73
C GLY A 88 6.75 -9.97 -6.85
N VAL A 89 6.03 -10.13 -7.95
CA VAL A 89 6.13 -9.27 -9.14
C VAL A 89 4.75 -8.83 -9.57
N VAL A 90 4.60 -7.55 -9.83
CA VAL A 90 3.40 -6.98 -10.45
C VAL A 90 3.77 -6.48 -11.84
N VAL A 91 3.12 -6.99 -12.86
CA VAL A 91 3.26 -6.49 -14.24
C VAL A 91 2.10 -5.57 -14.54
N SER A 92 2.40 -4.31 -14.80
CA SER A 92 1.44 -3.29 -15.20
C SER A 92 1.55 -3.05 -16.70
N LEU A 93 0.55 -3.50 -17.47
CA LEU A 93 0.45 -3.28 -18.90
C LEU A 93 -0.36 -2.00 -19.16
N VAL A 94 0.30 -0.99 -19.69
CA VAL A 94 -0.30 0.31 -20.03
C VAL A 94 -0.55 0.35 -21.52
N GLN A 95 -1.80 0.40 -21.94
CA GLN A 95 -2.23 0.48 -23.34
C GLN A 95 -2.04 1.89 -23.91
N PRO A 96 -1.90 2.04 -25.24
CA PRO A 96 -2.07 3.33 -25.89
C PRO A 96 -3.43 3.94 -25.51
N GLY A 97 -3.45 5.13 -24.94
CA GLY A 97 -4.68 5.74 -24.41
C GLY A 97 -4.78 5.73 -22.88
N GLY A 98 -3.87 5.03 -22.19
CA GLY A 98 -3.74 5.11 -20.73
C GLY A 98 -4.48 4.02 -19.95
N ASP A 99 -5.28 3.17 -20.60
CA ASP A 99 -5.90 2.01 -19.93
C ASP A 99 -4.84 1.05 -19.40
N ARG A 100 -5.04 0.56 -18.17
CA ARG A 100 -4.07 -0.28 -17.49
C ARG A 100 -4.67 -1.60 -17.03
N THR A 101 -3.93 -2.68 -17.29
CA THR A 101 -4.20 -4.01 -16.76
C THR A 101 -3.02 -4.47 -15.92
N MET A 102 -3.30 -5.04 -14.74
CA MET A 102 -2.27 -5.53 -13.82
C MET A 102 -2.39 -7.05 -13.66
N ALA A 103 -1.24 -7.73 -13.72
CA ALA A 103 -1.08 -9.11 -13.32
C ALA A 103 -0.17 -9.15 -12.09
N SER A 104 -0.68 -9.69 -10.98
CA SER A 104 -0.01 -9.64 -9.67
C SER A 104 0.29 -11.03 -9.15
N ASP A 105 1.57 -11.28 -8.90
CA ASP A 105 2.06 -12.40 -8.12
C ASP A 105 2.72 -11.84 -6.86
N ARG A 106 2.20 -12.18 -5.69
CA ARG A 106 2.67 -11.59 -4.43
C ARG A 106 3.91 -12.30 -3.84
N GLY A 107 4.37 -13.40 -4.47
CA GLY A 107 5.56 -14.14 -4.01
C GLY A 107 5.51 -14.50 -2.52
N ALA A 108 6.59 -14.25 -1.81
CA ALA A 108 6.72 -14.51 -0.38
C ALA A 108 5.95 -13.54 0.53
N SER A 109 5.48 -12.37 0.02
CA SER A 109 4.86 -11.36 0.88
C SER A 109 3.69 -11.87 1.74
N PRO A 110 2.74 -12.69 1.22
CA PRO A 110 1.65 -13.22 2.04
C PRO A 110 2.07 -14.32 3.03
N GLU A 111 3.30 -14.79 2.96
CA GLU A 111 3.84 -15.86 3.80
C GLU A 111 4.50 -15.36 5.09
N LEU A 112 4.49 -14.05 5.34
CA LEU A 112 5.01 -13.48 6.58
C LEU A 112 4.23 -14.03 7.77
N GLN A 113 4.96 -14.61 8.74
CA GLN A 113 4.40 -15.25 9.92
C GLN A 113 4.63 -14.40 11.17
N ARG A 114 3.82 -14.66 12.20
CA ARG A 114 3.91 -13.96 13.48
C ARG A 114 5.26 -14.14 14.18
N ASP A 115 5.80 -15.33 14.14
CA ASP A 115 7.07 -15.72 14.81
C ASP A 115 8.32 -15.22 14.06
N GLU A 116 8.14 -14.66 12.87
CA GLU A 116 9.18 -13.97 12.11
C GLU A 116 9.28 -12.48 12.45
N LEU A 117 8.39 -11.94 13.30
CA LEU A 117 8.37 -10.53 13.67
C LEU A 117 9.24 -10.26 14.92
N ASP A 118 9.93 -9.13 14.89
CA ASP A 118 10.54 -8.52 16.07
C ASP A 118 9.64 -7.37 16.57
N ASP A 119 9.15 -7.48 17.79
CA ASP A 119 8.26 -6.49 18.39
C ASP A 119 8.87 -5.09 18.44
N THR A 120 10.21 -4.97 18.45
CA THR A 120 10.91 -3.69 18.40
C THR A 120 10.70 -2.92 17.10
N TRP A 121 10.34 -3.61 16.02
CA TRP A 121 10.02 -2.95 14.75
C TRP A 121 8.78 -2.07 14.85
N PHE A 122 7.89 -2.33 15.81
CA PHE A 122 6.62 -1.63 15.98
C PHE A 122 6.66 -0.53 17.08
N VAL A 123 7.84 -0.19 17.58
CA VAL A 123 8.07 1.01 18.39
C VAL A 123 8.14 2.20 17.42
N CYS A 124 7.00 2.82 17.16
CA CYS A 124 6.83 3.88 16.17
C CYS A 124 5.72 4.85 16.60
N ASP A 125 5.44 5.88 15.82
CA ASP A 125 4.35 6.85 16.10
C ASP A 125 3.05 6.46 15.40
N ALA A 126 3.14 5.79 14.24
CA ALA A 126 2.01 5.27 13.50
C ALA A 126 2.36 3.93 12.82
N LEU A 127 1.44 2.95 12.90
CA LEU A 127 1.50 1.69 12.15
C LEU A 127 0.42 1.70 11.07
N HIS A 128 0.81 1.47 9.81
CA HIS A 128 -0.11 1.30 8.70
C HIS A 128 -0.10 -0.14 8.19
N LEU A 129 -1.29 -0.73 8.08
CA LEU A 129 -1.48 -2.09 7.58
C LEU A 129 -2.09 -2.06 6.18
N SER A 130 -1.43 -2.71 5.23
CA SER A 130 -2.03 -2.98 3.92
C SER A 130 -3.25 -3.88 4.07
N GLY A 131 -4.35 -3.57 3.39
CA GLY A 131 -5.53 -4.42 3.37
C GLY A 131 -5.26 -5.82 2.83
N TYR A 132 -4.31 -5.95 1.93
CA TYR A 132 -3.86 -7.27 1.45
C TYR A 132 -3.27 -8.14 2.57
N SER A 133 -2.76 -7.55 3.65
CA SER A 133 -2.26 -8.25 4.83
C SER A 133 -3.37 -8.67 5.80
N LEU A 134 -4.62 -8.30 5.52
CA LEU A 134 -5.79 -8.61 6.36
C LEU A 134 -6.74 -9.64 5.74
N MET A 135 -6.35 -10.27 4.62
CA MET A 135 -7.27 -11.09 3.81
C MET A 135 -6.98 -12.60 3.86
N ARG A 136 -5.75 -13.01 4.14
CA ARG A 136 -5.34 -14.42 4.09
C ARG A 136 -4.29 -14.73 5.14
N GLU A 137 -4.36 -15.91 5.76
CA GLU A 137 -3.28 -16.44 6.57
C GLU A 137 -2.08 -16.86 5.68
N PRO A 138 -0.84 -16.85 6.22
CA PRO A 138 -0.46 -16.51 7.60
C PRO A 138 -0.29 -15.01 7.89
N ILE A 139 -0.22 -14.15 6.86
CA ILE A 139 0.08 -12.72 7.05
C ILE A 139 -0.98 -11.98 7.92
N VAL A 140 -2.22 -12.46 7.97
CA VAL A 140 -3.25 -11.91 8.90
C VAL A 140 -2.80 -12.09 10.35
N GLY A 141 -2.20 -13.23 10.69
CA GLY A 141 -1.62 -13.48 12.00
C GLY A 141 -0.48 -12.50 12.32
N ALA A 142 0.41 -12.26 11.36
CA ALA A 142 1.50 -11.29 11.48
C ALA A 142 0.96 -9.85 11.65
N ALA A 143 0.02 -9.41 10.81
CA ALA A 143 -0.57 -8.07 10.90
C ALA A 143 -1.29 -7.85 12.25
N THR A 144 -1.99 -8.87 12.76
CA THR A 144 -2.65 -8.81 14.07
C THR A 144 -1.63 -8.70 15.21
N ALA A 145 -0.54 -9.45 15.15
CA ALA A 145 0.54 -9.38 16.14
C ALA A 145 1.24 -8.02 16.12
N ALA A 146 1.55 -7.51 14.92
CA ALA A 146 2.13 -6.17 14.73
C ALA A 146 1.26 -5.07 15.35
N ALA A 147 -0.06 -5.11 15.09
CA ALA A 147 -1.00 -4.16 15.70
C ALA A 147 -1.04 -4.27 17.22
N SER A 148 -0.95 -5.50 17.77
CA SER A 148 -0.90 -5.72 19.22
C SER A 148 0.38 -5.14 19.83
N ALA A 149 1.54 -5.38 19.21
CA ALA A 149 2.83 -4.84 19.64
C ALA A 149 2.83 -3.30 19.60
N ALA A 150 2.36 -2.71 18.49
CA ALA A 150 2.25 -1.26 18.35
C ALA A 150 1.34 -0.64 19.43
N ARG A 151 0.17 -1.23 19.69
CA ARG A 151 -0.76 -0.74 20.72
C ARG A 151 -0.20 -0.79 22.13
N ALA A 152 0.66 -1.75 22.46
CA ALA A 152 1.34 -1.81 23.75
C ALA A 152 2.20 -0.56 24.01
N HIS A 153 2.57 0.17 22.97
CA HIS A 153 3.32 1.44 23.01
C HIS A 153 2.45 2.68 22.73
N GLY A 154 1.11 2.54 22.68
CA GLY A 154 0.19 3.65 22.43
C GLY A 154 0.22 4.18 20.98
N VAL A 155 0.69 3.38 20.05
CA VAL A 155 0.84 3.73 18.62
C VAL A 155 -0.53 3.78 17.94
N THR A 156 -0.75 4.81 17.10
CA THR A 156 -1.93 4.88 16.22
C THR A 156 -1.84 3.79 15.14
N VAL A 157 -2.87 2.95 15.03
CA VAL A 157 -2.94 1.90 14.02
C VAL A 157 -3.92 2.28 12.92
N SER A 158 -3.49 2.19 11.69
CA SER A 158 -4.32 2.43 10.51
C SER A 158 -4.35 1.23 9.57
N ALA A 159 -5.39 1.11 8.76
CA ALA A 159 -5.50 0.10 7.72
C ALA A 159 -6.09 0.70 6.43
N ASP A 160 -5.69 0.17 5.28
CA ASP A 160 -6.34 0.45 4.00
C ASP A 160 -7.20 -0.76 3.56
N LEU A 161 -8.33 -0.53 2.93
CA LEU A 161 -9.19 -1.59 2.39
C LEU A 161 -8.65 -2.17 1.08
N SER A 162 -7.81 -1.45 0.36
CA SER A 162 -6.99 -1.83 -0.79
C SER A 162 -7.74 -2.23 -2.05
N SER A 163 -8.72 -3.14 -1.99
CA SER A 163 -9.31 -3.71 -3.20
C SER A 163 -10.72 -4.28 -2.96
N TRP A 164 -11.73 -3.66 -3.60
CA TRP A 164 -13.10 -4.14 -3.54
C TRP A 164 -13.26 -5.58 -4.09
N THR A 165 -12.48 -5.96 -5.10
CA THR A 165 -12.50 -7.32 -5.66
C THR A 165 -12.04 -8.36 -4.64
N HIS A 166 -10.97 -8.06 -3.90
CA HIS A 166 -10.48 -8.94 -2.84
C HIS A 166 -11.41 -8.94 -1.61
N ILE A 167 -12.03 -7.80 -1.28
CA ILE A 167 -13.05 -7.75 -0.21
C ILE A 167 -14.23 -8.67 -0.56
N ARG A 168 -14.66 -8.75 -1.81
CA ARG A 168 -15.69 -9.72 -2.23
C ARG A 168 -15.29 -11.18 -2.01
N LEU A 169 -14.02 -11.51 -2.14
CA LEU A 169 -13.51 -12.87 -1.98
C LEU A 169 -13.19 -13.21 -0.53
N PHE A 170 -12.67 -12.24 0.24
CA PHE A 170 -12.10 -12.45 1.57
C PHE A 170 -12.70 -11.53 2.65
N GLY A 171 -13.86 -10.93 2.39
CA GLY A 171 -14.44 -9.89 3.24
C GLY A 171 -14.73 -10.34 4.67
N GLU A 172 -15.13 -11.59 4.89
CA GLU A 172 -15.33 -12.14 6.24
C GLU A 172 -14.01 -12.22 7.00
N THR A 173 -12.95 -12.74 6.35
CA THR A 173 -11.60 -12.79 6.96
C THR A 173 -11.09 -11.40 7.25
N MET A 174 -11.21 -10.47 6.30
CA MET A 174 -10.80 -9.07 6.47
C MET A 174 -11.56 -8.40 7.61
N ARG A 175 -12.88 -8.59 7.70
CA ARG A 175 -13.70 -8.04 8.79
C ARG A 175 -13.28 -8.60 10.15
N ALA A 176 -13.03 -9.92 10.23
CA ALA A 176 -12.53 -10.57 11.44
C ALA A 176 -11.14 -10.04 11.83
N ALA A 177 -10.25 -9.83 10.85
CA ALA A 177 -8.93 -9.24 11.06
C ALA A 177 -9.03 -7.78 11.53
N LEU A 178 -9.85 -6.94 10.89
CA LEU A 178 -10.10 -5.56 11.31
C LEU A 178 -10.67 -5.48 12.74
N ASN A 179 -11.55 -6.40 13.15
CA ASN A 179 -12.04 -6.45 14.52
C ASN A 179 -10.93 -6.80 15.53
N ARG A 180 -9.97 -7.67 15.17
CA ARG A 180 -8.83 -8.02 16.03
C ARG A 180 -7.78 -6.91 16.09
N VAL A 181 -7.48 -6.32 14.95
CA VAL A 181 -6.55 -5.18 14.83
C VAL A 181 -7.12 -3.93 15.49
N ALA A 182 -8.46 -3.73 15.45
CA ALA A 182 -9.18 -2.58 15.96
C ALA A 182 -8.53 -1.23 15.54
N PRO A 183 -8.36 -0.95 14.23
CA PRO A 183 -7.63 0.23 13.78
C PRO A 183 -8.30 1.53 14.22
N ASP A 184 -7.49 2.59 14.42
CA ASP A 184 -7.96 3.93 14.75
C ASP A 184 -8.41 4.68 13.50
N VAL A 185 -7.81 4.36 12.34
CA VAL A 185 -8.11 4.95 11.03
C VAL A 185 -8.24 3.85 9.99
N VAL A 186 -9.30 3.91 9.19
CA VAL A 186 -9.44 3.03 8.01
C VAL A 186 -9.66 3.86 6.76
N PHE A 187 -8.80 3.59 5.76
CA PHE A 187 -8.87 4.17 4.42
C PHE A 187 -9.57 3.21 3.47
N GLY A 188 -10.39 3.76 2.59
CA GLY A 188 -11.00 3.00 1.50
C GLY A 188 -11.67 3.93 0.51
N ASN A 189 -11.86 3.49 -0.73
CA ASN A 189 -12.73 4.20 -1.65
C ASN A 189 -14.20 3.83 -1.42
N GLU A 190 -15.13 4.57 -2.04
CA GLU A 190 -16.57 4.37 -1.87
C GLU A 190 -16.97 2.91 -2.13
N ARG A 191 -16.46 2.30 -3.21
CA ARG A 191 -16.78 0.93 -3.59
C ARG A 191 -16.22 -0.12 -2.60
N GLU A 192 -15.05 0.13 -2.02
CA GLU A 192 -14.47 -0.71 -0.98
C GLU A 192 -15.31 -0.67 0.29
N TRP A 193 -15.73 0.52 0.71
CA TRP A 193 -16.62 0.69 1.86
C TRP A 193 -18.00 0.06 1.63
N GLU A 194 -18.60 0.26 0.46
CA GLU A 194 -19.85 -0.41 0.09
C GLU A 194 -19.73 -1.93 0.12
N THR A 195 -18.62 -2.46 -0.39
CA THR A 195 -18.37 -3.91 -0.45
C THR A 195 -18.11 -4.51 0.93
N LEU A 196 -17.33 -3.82 1.78
CA LEU A 196 -17.10 -4.24 3.17
C LEU A 196 -18.40 -4.15 3.99
N GLY A 197 -19.24 -3.16 3.70
CA GLY A 197 -20.44 -2.83 4.47
C GLY A 197 -20.09 -2.13 5.79
N HIS A 198 -21.09 -1.99 6.65
CA HIS A 198 -20.93 -1.25 7.90
C HIS A 198 -19.83 -1.85 8.80
N PHE A 199 -18.84 -1.04 9.12
CA PHE A 199 -17.76 -1.34 10.04
C PHE A 199 -17.48 -0.10 10.91
N LYS A 200 -17.49 -0.29 12.24
CA LYS A 200 -17.28 0.81 13.19
C LYS A 200 -15.79 1.02 13.44
N VAL A 201 -15.30 2.22 13.14
CA VAL A 201 -13.92 2.65 13.38
C VAL A 201 -13.92 4.11 13.84
N PRO A 202 -12.98 4.57 14.69
CA PRO A 202 -12.90 5.95 15.14
C PRO A 202 -12.78 6.97 14.02
N THR A 203 -11.94 6.69 13.02
CA THR A 203 -11.75 7.57 11.86
C THR A 203 -11.96 6.82 10.55
N VAL A 204 -12.98 7.22 9.81
CA VAL A 204 -13.29 6.73 8.45
C VAL A 204 -12.74 7.73 7.44
N VAL A 205 -11.86 7.27 6.54
CA VAL A 205 -11.36 8.07 5.42
C VAL A 205 -11.87 7.45 4.12
N VAL A 206 -12.77 8.16 3.44
CA VAL A 206 -13.32 7.74 2.15
C VAL A 206 -12.61 8.46 1.02
N LYS A 207 -11.88 7.71 0.18
CA LYS A 207 -11.19 8.22 -1.02
C LYS A 207 -12.21 8.36 -2.15
N ARG A 208 -12.34 9.56 -2.76
CA ARG A 208 -13.36 9.86 -3.77
C ARG A 208 -12.78 10.36 -5.09
N GLY A 209 -11.51 10.06 -5.35
CA GLY A 209 -10.80 10.46 -6.56
C GLY A 209 -10.82 11.97 -6.78
N PRO A 210 -11.30 12.47 -7.94
CA PRO A 210 -11.32 13.91 -8.25
C PRO A 210 -12.17 14.76 -7.27
N ARG A 211 -13.02 14.13 -6.46
CA ARG A 211 -13.82 14.81 -5.44
C ARG A 211 -13.09 14.92 -4.09
N GLY A 212 -11.83 14.51 -4.01
CA GLY A 212 -11.04 14.55 -2.79
C GLY A 212 -11.33 13.41 -1.82
N ILE A 213 -11.44 13.73 -0.53
CA ILE A 213 -11.72 12.74 0.54
C ILE A 213 -12.83 13.22 1.45
N SER A 214 -13.45 12.26 2.15
CA SER A 214 -14.30 12.55 3.31
C SER A 214 -13.67 11.90 4.55
N VAL A 215 -13.54 12.65 5.62
CA VAL A 215 -13.06 12.18 6.93
C VAL A 215 -14.18 12.32 7.94
N ASN A 216 -14.73 11.22 8.42
CA ASN A 216 -15.89 11.21 9.32
C ASN A 216 -17.03 12.13 8.83
N SER A 217 -17.35 12.08 7.54
CA SER A 217 -18.37 12.88 6.85
C SER A 217 -18.03 14.38 6.69
N ILE A 218 -16.80 14.81 6.99
CA ILE A 218 -16.30 16.15 6.65
C ILE A 218 -15.55 16.03 5.32
N ASP A 219 -15.96 16.81 4.34
CA ASP A 219 -15.40 16.78 2.98
C ASP A 219 -14.20 17.70 2.84
N TYR A 220 -13.18 17.21 2.13
CA TYR A 220 -11.98 17.95 1.74
C TYR A 220 -11.81 17.80 0.22
N GLU A 221 -11.71 18.91 -0.48
CA GLU A 221 -11.64 18.95 -1.94
C GLU A 221 -10.25 18.50 -2.44
N ALA A 222 -10.23 17.83 -3.60
CA ALA A 222 -8.97 17.43 -4.25
C ALA A 222 -8.19 18.66 -4.71
N VAL A 223 -6.87 18.55 -4.70
CA VAL A 223 -5.98 19.54 -5.33
C VAL A 223 -6.02 19.31 -6.85
N PRO A 224 -6.39 20.32 -7.65
CA PRO A 224 -6.45 20.20 -9.10
C PRO A 224 -5.04 20.08 -9.70
N VAL A 225 -4.81 19.02 -10.49
CA VAL A 225 -3.55 18.78 -11.20
C VAL A 225 -3.80 18.05 -12.52
N ASP A 226 -2.85 18.13 -13.45
CA ASP A 226 -2.85 17.31 -14.65
C ASP A 226 -2.43 15.87 -14.30
N VAL A 227 -3.34 14.93 -14.53
CA VAL A 227 -3.16 13.52 -14.15
C VAL A 227 -2.34 12.80 -15.21
N VAL A 228 -1.23 12.19 -14.78
CA VAL A 228 -0.35 11.36 -15.62
C VAL A 228 -0.61 9.87 -15.34
N ASP A 229 -0.60 9.46 -14.06
CA ASP A 229 -0.85 8.08 -13.63
C ASP A 229 -1.47 8.06 -12.24
N THR A 230 -2.55 7.31 -12.04
CA THR A 230 -3.23 7.24 -10.73
C THR A 230 -2.70 6.14 -9.82
N THR A 231 -1.63 5.42 -10.24
CA THR A 231 -1.01 4.35 -9.45
C THR A 231 -0.42 4.92 -8.18
N GLY A 232 -0.69 4.27 -7.05
CA GLY A 232 -0.14 4.68 -5.75
C GLY A 232 -0.81 5.91 -5.12
N ALA A 233 -1.78 6.56 -5.79
CA ALA A 233 -2.47 7.74 -5.24
C ALA A 233 -3.09 7.48 -3.87
N GLY A 234 -3.65 6.27 -3.66
CA GLY A 234 -4.20 5.84 -2.37
C GLY A 234 -3.14 5.69 -1.29
N ASP A 235 -1.96 5.19 -1.66
CA ASP A 235 -0.84 4.98 -0.75
C ASP A 235 -0.20 6.32 -0.37
N ALA A 236 0.00 7.20 -1.35
CA ALA A 236 0.47 8.57 -1.14
C ALA A 236 -0.49 9.36 -0.23
N LEU A 237 -1.81 9.21 -0.45
CA LEU A 237 -2.83 9.80 0.39
C LEU A 237 -2.74 9.30 1.84
N ALA A 238 -2.59 7.99 2.04
CA ALA A 238 -2.46 7.40 3.37
C ALA A 238 -1.20 7.92 4.09
N ALA A 239 -0.05 7.98 3.39
CA ALA A 239 1.18 8.54 3.93
C ALA A 239 1.01 10.01 4.35
N GLY A 240 0.47 10.84 3.47
CA GLY A 240 0.22 12.26 3.76
C GLY A 240 -0.73 12.45 4.94
N PHE A 241 -1.78 11.62 5.04
CA PHE A 241 -2.72 11.66 6.17
C PHE A 241 -2.05 11.33 7.50
N LEU A 242 -1.23 10.29 7.53
CA LEU A 242 -0.52 9.87 8.75
C LEU A 242 0.53 10.89 9.19
N VAL A 243 1.19 11.55 8.26
CA VAL A 243 2.24 12.53 8.55
C VAL A 243 1.66 13.90 8.93
N GLY A 244 0.60 14.37 8.26
CA GLY A 244 0.11 15.73 8.44
C GLY A 244 -1.40 15.95 8.26
N GLY A 245 -2.20 14.88 8.25
CA GLY A 245 -3.66 14.98 8.22
C GLY A 245 -4.26 15.21 6.82
N PRO A 246 -5.56 15.57 6.74
CA PRO A 246 -6.31 15.55 5.50
C PRO A 246 -5.76 16.43 4.37
N GLN A 247 -5.26 17.61 4.70
CA GLN A 247 -4.74 18.55 3.69
C GLN A 247 -3.47 17.99 3.04
N LEU A 248 -2.49 17.53 3.86
CA LEU A 248 -1.26 16.94 3.35
C LEU A 248 -1.53 15.63 2.58
N ALA A 249 -2.56 14.87 2.98
CA ALA A 249 -3.01 13.69 2.24
C ALA A 249 -3.36 14.02 0.78
N LEU A 250 -4.15 15.08 0.57
CA LEU A 250 -4.58 15.52 -0.76
C LEU A 250 -3.43 16.08 -1.59
N GLU A 251 -2.54 16.86 -0.99
CA GLU A 251 -1.33 17.40 -1.64
C GLU A 251 -0.39 16.27 -2.07
N THR A 252 -0.21 15.26 -1.21
CA THR A 252 0.65 14.10 -1.50
C THR A 252 0.06 13.23 -2.61
N ALA A 253 -1.25 12.97 -2.58
CA ALA A 253 -1.94 12.25 -3.65
C ALA A 253 -1.86 13.02 -4.98
N ALA A 254 -2.05 14.34 -4.96
CA ALA A 254 -1.91 15.19 -6.15
C ALA A 254 -0.49 15.11 -6.73
N ARG A 255 0.54 15.20 -5.88
CA ARG A 255 1.94 15.02 -6.31
C ARG A 255 2.18 13.63 -6.92
N CYS A 256 1.63 12.58 -6.33
CA CYS A 256 1.76 11.21 -6.84
C CYS A 256 1.23 11.08 -8.27
N ILE A 257 0.03 11.59 -8.53
CA ILE A 257 -0.63 11.40 -9.83
C ILE A 257 -0.09 12.27 -10.97
N THR A 258 0.85 13.19 -10.72
CA THR A 258 1.55 13.97 -11.76
C THR A 258 2.77 13.28 -12.34
N GLN A 259 3.08 12.08 -11.90
CA GLN A 259 4.23 11.29 -12.37
C GLN A 259 3.81 9.84 -12.67
N VAL A 260 4.70 9.07 -13.26
CA VAL A 260 4.48 7.67 -13.59
C VAL A 260 4.91 6.78 -12.44
N GLY A 261 4.08 5.80 -12.09
CA GLY A 261 4.37 4.83 -11.03
C GLY A 261 3.91 5.29 -9.64
N ALA A 262 4.05 4.40 -8.66
CA ALA A 262 3.50 4.58 -7.32
C ALA A 262 4.49 5.25 -6.34
N MET A 263 5.78 5.23 -6.63
CA MET A 263 6.84 5.74 -5.74
C MET A 263 7.06 7.26 -5.90
N PRO A 264 7.48 7.96 -4.82
CA PRO A 264 7.82 9.40 -4.88
C PRO A 264 9.08 9.68 -5.68
#